data_a042bb5878b3cd44fc8757ffde1fd3f3
#
_entry.id   a042bb5878b3cd44fc8757ffde1fd3f3
#
_cell.length_a   1.000
_cell.length_b   1.000
_cell.length_c   1.000
_cell.angle_alpha   90.00
_cell.angle_beta   90.00
_cell.angle_gamma   90.00
#
_symmetry.space_group_name_H-M   'P 1'
#
loop_
_entity.id
_entity.type
_entity.pdbx_description
1 polymer ?
#
loop_
_entity_poly.entity_id
_entity_poly.type
_entity_poly.pdbx_seq_one_letter_code
_entity_poly.pdbx_strand_id
1 'polypeptide(L)'
;KSYDVQTPLNEPKIFAEGVISTGDYDSHPAFSPDGKTLFFVKMAPDLSKWTIFVSNFQNGKWSNPEIAPFSGHFWDADPQFSKDGNALYFISSRPLKDGDPPKDFDIWKSEKVHNSWSKPVRLPAPINSEVSEYYPTLTDDGTMYFGSRRKGGKGASDIYRSRLENGEYRTAENLGDSINTSGNEFEPFISADEKFLIFMATPSESLDQADFFISYNENGNWSKALKLPEPFNSPVTEFSPKVTHDGKYFFFSSNRNSQPEINKQETTAEMMKRIRSAGNGLCDIYQVDFSALKNALGKN
;
A
#
# COMPACT_ATOMS: atom_id res chain seq x y z
N LYS A 1 4.25 0.96 -20.21
CA LYS A 1 4.82 0.48 -18.97
C LYS A 1 4.39 -0.96 -18.67
N SER A 2 4.99 -1.59 -17.69
CA SER A 2 4.76 -2.99 -17.31
C SER A 2 3.31 -3.29 -16.86
N TYR A 3 2.59 -2.29 -16.46
CA TYR A 3 1.19 -2.36 -16.06
C TYR A 3 0.23 -1.79 -17.11
N ASP A 4 0.73 -1.32 -18.27
CA ASP A 4 -0.13 -0.83 -19.34
C ASP A 4 -0.94 -1.98 -19.95
N VAL A 5 -2.25 -1.76 -20.11
CA VAL A 5 -3.18 -2.68 -20.74
C VAL A 5 -3.68 -2.13 -22.08
N GLN A 6 -4.08 -3.04 -22.97
CA GLN A 6 -4.53 -2.67 -24.33
C GLN A 6 -5.96 -2.10 -24.36
N THR A 7 -6.78 -2.51 -23.39
CA THR A 7 -8.19 -2.13 -23.30
C THR A 7 -8.44 -1.42 -21.97
N PRO A 8 -9.36 -0.44 -21.91
CA PRO A 8 -9.73 0.21 -20.67
C PRO A 8 -10.17 -0.79 -19.59
N LEU A 9 -9.69 -0.59 -18.37
CA LEU A 9 -10.07 -1.35 -17.19
C LEU A 9 -11.06 -0.52 -16.35
N ASN A 10 -12.35 -0.64 -16.68
CA ASN A 10 -13.40 0.05 -15.93
C ASN A 10 -13.75 -0.64 -14.60
N GLU A 11 -13.39 -1.91 -14.46
CA GLU A 11 -13.60 -2.73 -13.28
C GLU A 11 -12.25 -3.28 -12.77
N PRO A 12 -12.08 -3.43 -11.43
CA PRO A 12 -10.88 -4.01 -10.87
C PRO A 12 -10.61 -5.43 -11.37
N LYS A 13 -9.38 -5.68 -11.82
CA LYS A 13 -8.89 -7.00 -12.22
C LYS A 13 -7.64 -7.38 -11.45
N ILE A 14 -7.49 -8.66 -11.17
CA ILE A 14 -6.27 -9.21 -10.56
C ILE A 14 -5.08 -8.89 -11.45
N PHE A 15 -4.03 -8.35 -10.84
CA PHE A 15 -2.81 -7.94 -11.52
C PHE A 15 -1.81 -9.08 -11.62
N ALA A 16 -1.29 -9.31 -12.84
CA ALA A 16 -0.23 -10.29 -13.12
C ALA A 16 -0.48 -11.66 -12.48
N GLU A 17 -1.71 -12.18 -12.68
CA GLU A 17 -2.19 -13.45 -12.15
C GLU A 17 -1.22 -14.60 -12.41
N GLY A 18 -0.97 -15.41 -11.39
CA GLY A 18 -0.06 -16.55 -11.42
C GLY A 18 1.42 -16.21 -11.28
N VAL A 19 1.77 -14.90 -11.23
CA VAL A 19 3.16 -14.45 -11.02
C VAL A 19 3.26 -13.52 -9.81
N ILE A 20 2.50 -12.42 -9.80
CA ILE A 20 2.46 -11.46 -8.69
C ILE A 20 1.33 -11.82 -7.74
N SER A 21 0.08 -11.84 -8.25
CA SER A 21 -1.06 -12.35 -7.51
C SER A 21 -1.19 -13.84 -7.74
N THR A 22 -1.18 -14.59 -6.64
CA THR A 22 -1.09 -16.06 -6.65
C THR A 22 -2.18 -16.67 -5.76
N GLY A 23 -2.00 -17.90 -5.30
CA GLY A 23 -2.85 -18.50 -4.27
C GLY A 23 -2.37 -18.20 -2.84
N ASP A 24 -1.36 -17.34 -2.69
CA ASP A 24 -0.84 -16.87 -1.41
C ASP A 24 -1.52 -15.55 -1.00
N TYR A 25 -1.05 -14.93 0.07
CA TYR A 25 -1.49 -13.60 0.50
C TYR A 25 -0.56 -12.54 -0.11
N ASP A 26 -0.98 -11.91 -1.21
CA ASP A 26 -0.21 -10.95 -2.01
C ASP A 26 -0.79 -9.54 -1.88
N SER A 27 0.03 -8.54 -1.45
CA SER A 27 -0.50 -7.22 -1.09
C SER A 27 0.54 -6.09 -1.19
N HIS A 28 0.13 -4.87 -0.90
CA HIS A 28 0.98 -3.67 -0.74
C HIS A 28 1.90 -3.40 -1.94
N PRO A 29 1.35 -3.20 -3.15
CA PRO A 29 2.16 -2.95 -4.34
C PRO A 29 2.84 -1.58 -4.31
N ALA A 30 4.11 -1.53 -4.71
CA ALA A 30 4.87 -0.30 -4.93
C ALA A 30 5.69 -0.40 -6.21
N PHE A 31 5.30 0.35 -7.23
CA PHE A 31 6.00 0.40 -8.51
C PHE A 31 7.11 1.45 -8.48
N SER A 32 8.26 1.13 -9.08
CA SER A 32 9.27 2.13 -9.40
C SER A 32 8.71 3.19 -10.37
N PRO A 33 9.24 4.42 -10.38
CA PRO A 33 8.73 5.49 -11.25
C PRO A 33 8.71 5.14 -12.75
N ASP A 34 9.63 4.30 -13.20
CA ASP A 34 9.65 3.78 -14.57
C ASP A 34 8.68 2.59 -14.79
N GLY A 35 8.08 2.10 -13.72
CA GLY A 35 7.14 0.97 -13.71
C GLY A 35 7.77 -0.39 -13.97
N LYS A 36 9.11 -0.54 -13.92
CA LYS A 36 9.78 -1.80 -14.26
C LYS A 36 10.15 -2.66 -13.06
N THR A 37 10.14 -2.11 -11.86
CA THR A 37 10.35 -2.85 -10.62
C THR A 37 9.10 -2.73 -9.77
N LEU A 38 8.65 -3.83 -9.20
CA LEU A 38 7.56 -3.90 -8.24
C LEU A 38 8.08 -4.50 -6.95
N PHE A 39 7.96 -3.76 -5.85
CA PHE A 39 8.00 -4.32 -4.51
C PHE A 39 6.58 -4.57 -4.04
N PHE A 40 6.36 -5.66 -3.34
CA PHE A 40 5.06 -6.00 -2.76
C PHE A 40 5.24 -6.93 -1.57
N VAL A 41 4.20 -7.14 -0.78
CA VAL A 41 4.28 -7.95 0.43
C VAL A 41 3.64 -9.31 0.19
N LYS A 42 4.33 -10.35 0.62
CA LYS A 42 3.73 -11.66 0.90
C LYS A 42 3.69 -11.87 2.41
N MET A 43 2.63 -12.48 2.89
CA MET A 43 2.49 -12.82 4.30
C MET A 43 1.89 -14.21 4.48
N ALA A 44 2.06 -14.77 5.67
CA ALA A 44 1.40 -16.02 6.01
C ALA A 44 -0.13 -15.80 6.12
N PRO A 45 -0.96 -16.84 5.89
CA PRO A 45 -2.43 -16.72 5.95
C PRO A 45 -2.98 -16.23 7.30
N ASP A 46 -2.21 -16.38 8.38
CA ASP A 46 -2.52 -15.86 9.71
C ASP A 46 -2.10 -14.38 9.91
N LEU A 47 -1.79 -13.69 8.80
CA LEU A 47 -1.33 -12.30 8.75
C LEU A 47 0.00 -12.05 9.49
N SER A 48 0.80 -13.10 9.69
CA SER A 48 2.13 -13.00 10.27
C SER A 48 3.23 -13.02 9.20
N LYS A 49 4.48 -12.75 9.62
CA LYS A 49 5.68 -12.88 8.79
C LYS A 49 5.61 -12.08 7.48
N TRP A 50 5.27 -10.81 7.60
CA TRP A 50 5.26 -9.89 6.48
C TRP A 50 6.65 -9.78 5.88
N THR A 51 6.75 -10.04 4.59
CA THR A 51 8.03 -10.05 3.87
C THR A 51 7.87 -9.30 2.57
N ILE A 52 8.76 -8.34 2.31
CA ILE A 52 8.79 -7.61 1.05
C ILE A 52 9.48 -8.46 -0.01
N PHE A 53 8.79 -8.65 -1.12
CA PHE A 53 9.29 -9.30 -2.33
C PHE A 53 9.53 -8.28 -3.42
N VAL A 54 10.36 -8.64 -4.39
CA VAL A 54 10.65 -7.84 -5.57
C VAL A 54 10.49 -8.67 -6.83
N SER A 55 9.86 -8.07 -7.84
CA SER A 55 9.81 -8.60 -9.21
C SER A 55 10.20 -7.52 -10.20
N ASN A 56 10.86 -7.90 -11.28
CA ASN A 56 11.33 -7.02 -12.33
C ASN A 56 10.66 -7.35 -13.66
N PHE A 57 10.21 -6.32 -14.37
CA PHE A 57 9.61 -6.46 -15.68
C PHE A 57 10.67 -6.41 -16.77
N GLN A 58 10.88 -7.52 -17.44
CA GLN A 58 11.87 -7.69 -18.50
C GLN A 58 11.29 -8.55 -19.62
N ASN A 59 11.61 -8.19 -20.88
CA ASN A 59 11.16 -8.94 -22.06
C ASN A 59 9.63 -9.19 -22.12
N GLY A 60 8.85 -8.17 -21.69
CA GLY A 60 7.38 -8.22 -21.75
C GLY A 60 6.70 -8.99 -20.64
N LYS A 61 7.41 -9.42 -19.59
CA LYS A 61 6.86 -10.19 -18.47
C LYS A 61 7.52 -9.85 -17.13
N TRP A 62 6.81 -10.10 -16.06
CA TRP A 62 7.34 -10.06 -14.69
C TRP A 62 8.21 -11.29 -14.41
N SER A 63 9.32 -11.09 -13.71
CA SER A 63 10.14 -12.19 -13.17
C SER A 63 9.40 -12.90 -12.04
N ASN A 64 9.80 -14.14 -11.74
CA ASN A 64 9.40 -14.76 -10.49
C ASN A 64 9.83 -13.87 -9.32
N PRO A 65 8.93 -13.60 -8.35
CA PRO A 65 9.28 -12.77 -7.20
C PRO A 65 10.37 -13.39 -6.34
N GLU A 66 11.28 -12.55 -5.85
CA GLU A 66 12.34 -12.92 -4.91
C GLU A 66 12.19 -12.06 -3.64
N ILE A 67 12.68 -12.54 -2.51
CA ILE A 67 12.72 -11.73 -1.28
C ILE A 67 13.61 -10.51 -1.53
N ALA A 68 13.13 -9.32 -1.17
CA ALA A 68 13.92 -8.10 -1.27
C ALA A 68 15.21 -8.21 -0.45
N PRO A 69 16.37 -7.68 -0.92
CA PRO A 69 17.67 -7.89 -0.27
C PRO A 69 17.76 -7.44 1.19
N PHE A 70 16.85 -6.57 1.63
CA PHE A 70 16.79 -6.01 2.98
C PHE A 70 15.67 -6.61 3.84
N SER A 71 14.88 -7.57 3.31
CA SER A 71 13.72 -8.17 3.98
C SER A 71 13.91 -9.67 4.26
N GLY A 72 12.90 -10.31 4.88
CA GLY A 72 12.86 -11.75 5.14
C GLY A 72 13.41 -12.20 6.50
N HIS A 73 13.93 -11.28 7.31
CA HIS A 73 14.38 -11.58 8.68
C HIS A 73 13.43 -10.99 9.74
N PHE A 74 12.97 -9.77 9.53
CA PHE A 74 11.98 -9.08 10.35
C PHE A 74 10.63 -9.02 9.61
N TRP A 75 9.61 -8.50 10.27
CA TRP A 75 8.36 -8.18 9.60
C TRP A 75 8.54 -6.84 8.90
N ASP A 76 8.49 -6.87 7.59
CA ASP A 76 8.67 -5.71 6.71
C ASP A 76 7.46 -5.57 5.79
N ALA A 77 6.89 -4.37 5.67
CA ALA A 77 5.74 -4.09 4.82
C ALA A 77 5.72 -2.64 4.31
N ASP A 78 4.64 -2.26 3.62
CA ASP A 78 4.33 -0.90 3.17
C ASP A 78 5.44 -0.26 2.32
N PRO A 79 5.95 -0.94 1.28
CA PRO A 79 7.00 -0.36 0.46
C PRO A 79 6.51 0.89 -0.29
N GLN A 80 7.36 1.91 -0.36
CA GLN A 80 7.11 3.16 -1.09
C GLN A 80 8.40 3.69 -1.70
N PHE A 81 8.42 3.86 -3.02
CA PHE A 81 9.55 4.50 -3.69
C PHE A 81 9.60 6.01 -3.46
N SER A 82 10.81 6.57 -3.42
CA SER A 82 11.03 7.98 -3.66
C SER A 82 10.68 8.34 -5.11
N LYS A 83 10.43 9.64 -5.37
CA LYS A 83 10.10 10.16 -6.71
C LYS A 83 11.12 9.76 -7.79
N ASP A 84 12.39 9.77 -7.45
CA ASP A 84 13.49 9.43 -8.35
C ASP A 84 13.79 7.92 -8.45
N GLY A 85 13.11 7.11 -7.63
CA GLY A 85 13.30 5.65 -7.57
C GLY A 85 14.61 5.21 -6.92
N ASN A 86 15.36 6.12 -6.29
CA ASN A 86 16.65 5.85 -5.67
C ASN A 86 16.57 5.51 -4.19
N ALA A 87 15.40 5.66 -3.58
CA ALA A 87 15.15 5.22 -2.21
C ALA A 87 13.83 4.43 -2.13
N LEU A 88 13.78 3.52 -1.18
CA LEU A 88 12.58 2.80 -0.76
C LEU A 88 12.37 3.05 0.73
N TYR A 89 11.17 3.50 1.06
CA TYR A 89 10.66 3.61 2.42
C TYR A 89 9.78 2.41 2.70
N PHE A 90 9.79 1.91 3.90
CA PHE A 90 8.96 0.77 4.31
C PHE A 90 8.88 0.71 5.84
N ILE A 91 7.94 -0.04 6.37
CA ILE A 91 7.89 -0.31 7.81
C ILE A 91 8.63 -1.59 8.16
N SER A 92 9.20 -1.62 9.35
CA SER A 92 9.88 -2.80 9.85
C SER A 92 9.80 -2.92 11.37
N SER A 93 9.68 -4.15 11.85
CA SER A 93 9.76 -4.49 13.28
C SER A 93 11.20 -4.71 13.75
N ARG A 94 12.21 -4.40 12.92
CA ARG A 94 13.63 -4.62 13.28
C ARG A 94 14.04 -3.77 14.49
N PRO A 95 14.88 -4.32 15.40
CA PRO A 95 15.33 -3.60 16.57
C PRO A 95 16.28 -2.46 16.20
N LEU A 96 16.38 -1.47 17.09
CA LEU A 96 17.30 -0.34 16.93
C LEU A 96 18.77 -0.75 17.06
N LYS A 97 19.04 -1.81 17.81
CA LYS A 97 20.39 -2.41 18.00
C LYS A 97 20.36 -3.88 17.64
N ASP A 98 21.37 -4.32 16.94
CA ASP A 98 21.52 -5.73 16.61
C ASP A 98 21.53 -6.59 17.92
N GLY A 99 20.68 -7.62 17.96
CA GLY A 99 20.55 -8.51 19.11
C GLY A 99 19.41 -8.17 20.09
N ASP A 100 18.83 -6.97 20.00
CA ASP A 100 17.62 -6.65 20.75
C ASP A 100 16.41 -7.39 20.16
N PRO A 101 15.35 -7.63 20.94
CA PRO A 101 14.13 -8.23 20.41
C PRO A 101 13.47 -7.28 19.39
N PRO A 102 12.69 -7.82 18.43
CA PRO A 102 11.86 -7.00 17.55
C PRO A 102 10.97 -6.04 18.35
N LYS A 103 10.76 -4.85 17.79
CA LYS A 103 10.01 -3.76 18.41
C LYS A 103 8.67 -3.55 17.66
N ASP A 104 7.96 -2.48 18.00
CA ASP A 104 6.89 -1.88 17.22
C ASP A 104 7.37 -1.52 15.79
N PHE A 105 6.44 -1.16 14.91
CA PHE A 105 6.79 -0.81 13.55
C PHE A 105 7.27 0.63 13.44
N ASP A 106 8.45 0.78 12.90
CA ASP A 106 9.04 2.06 12.53
C ASP A 106 9.16 2.19 11.01
N ILE A 107 9.23 3.41 10.50
CA ILE A 107 9.53 3.69 9.09
C ILE A 107 11.05 3.68 8.89
N TRP A 108 11.49 2.87 7.94
CA TRP A 108 12.89 2.71 7.54
C TRP A 108 13.08 3.12 6.09
N LYS A 109 14.30 3.45 5.73
CA LYS A 109 14.73 3.82 4.39
C LYS A 109 15.89 2.95 3.95
N SER A 110 15.85 2.42 2.72
CA SER A 110 16.99 1.85 2.02
C SER A 110 17.25 2.65 0.76
N GLU A 111 18.50 2.88 0.43
CA GLU A 111 18.92 3.64 -0.75
C GLU A 111 19.52 2.71 -1.80
N LYS A 112 19.29 3.02 -3.05
CA LYS A 112 19.86 2.30 -4.17
C LYS A 112 21.33 2.67 -4.30
N VAL A 113 22.21 1.67 -4.18
CA VAL A 113 23.66 1.81 -4.31
C VAL A 113 24.12 0.95 -5.48
N HIS A 114 24.44 1.58 -6.60
CA HIS A 114 24.69 0.90 -7.88
C HIS A 114 23.49 0.02 -8.28
N ASN A 115 23.65 -1.29 -8.34
CA ASN A 115 22.59 -2.26 -8.68
C ASN A 115 22.04 -2.99 -7.44
N SER A 116 22.28 -2.49 -6.24
CA SER A 116 21.87 -3.10 -4.98
C SER A 116 21.16 -2.09 -4.07
N TRP A 117 20.70 -2.53 -2.92
CA TRP A 117 20.07 -1.71 -1.88
C TRP A 117 20.97 -1.65 -0.65
N SER A 118 21.06 -0.48 -0.02
CA SER A 118 21.82 -0.28 1.20
C SER A 118 21.20 -1.03 2.38
N LYS A 119 21.99 -1.22 3.46
CA LYS A 119 21.42 -1.59 4.76
C LYS A 119 20.38 -0.53 5.15
N PRO A 120 19.15 -0.92 5.57
CA PRO A 120 18.12 0.01 5.98
C PRO A 120 18.53 0.88 7.16
N VAL A 121 18.11 2.13 7.12
CA VAL A 121 18.31 3.13 8.19
C VAL A 121 16.94 3.58 8.70
N ARG A 122 16.76 3.53 10.01
CA ARG A 122 15.55 4.04 10.67
C ARG A 122 15.43 5.54 10.46
N LEU A 123 14.27 6.05 10.08
CA LEU A 123 14.06 7.49 10.07
C LEU A 123 14.04 8.02 11.51
N PRO A 124 14.61 9.22 11.73
CA PRO A 124 14.59 9.83 13.06
C PRO A 124 13.19 10.40 13.40
N ALA A 125 13.04 10.88 14.64
CA ALA A 125 11.97 11.81 14.95
C ALA A 125 12.09 13.06 14.03
N PRO A 126 10.96 13.67 13.63
CA PRO A 126 9.61 13.45 14.14
C PRO A 126 8.80 12.40 13.37
N ILE A 127 9.38 11.71 12.36
CA ILE A 127 8.67 10.68 11.62
C ILE A 127 8.34 9.53 12.57
N ASN A 128 9.34 8.83 13.06
CA ASN A 128 9.16 7.76 14.03
C ASN A 128 9.03 8.30 15.46
N SER A 129 8.17 7.68 16.24
CA SER A 129 7.88 8.01 17.63
C SER A 129 8.18 6.82 18.57
N GLU A 130 7.56 6.78 19.73
CA GLU A 130 7.65 5.65 20.68
C GLU A 130 6.62 4.55 20.41
N VAL A 131 5.75 4.76 19.42
CA VAL A 131 4.70 3.83 18.99
C VAL A 131 4.81 3.57 17.50
N SER A 132 4.02 2.63 17.00
CA SER A 132 4.10 2.25 15.58
C SER A 132 3.66 3.36 14.62
N GLU A 133 4.40 3.48 13.53
CA GLU A 133 4.08 4.22 12.33
C GLU A 133 3.90 3.25 11.16
N TYR A 134 2.99 3.60 10.22
CA TYR A 134 2.57 2.72 9.13
C TYR A 134 2.44 3.46 7.80
N TYR A 135 2.62 2.73 6.71
CA TYR A 135 2.27 3.10 5.35
C TYR A 135 2.78 4.48 4.93
N PRO A 136 4.10 4.69 4.86
CA PRO A 136 4.65 5.95 4.40
C PRO A 136 4.31 6.17 2.92
N THR A 137 3.85 7.39 2.58
CA THR A 137 3.70 7.85 1.19
C THR A 137 4.25 9.27 1.05
N LEU A 138 4.65 9.65 -0.16
CA LEU A 138 5.42 10.87 -0.39
C LEU A 138 4.82 11.69 -1.53
N THR A 139 4.81 12.99 -1.33
CA THR A 139 4.62 13.97 -2.40
C THR A 139 5.91 14.19 -3.18
N ASP A 140 5.82 14.92 -4.28
CA ASP A 140 6.96 15.25 -5.14
C ASP A 140 8.03 16.11 -4.46
N ASP A 141 7.67 16.90 -3.45
CA ASP A 141 8.60 17.70 -2.64
C ASP A 141 9.18 16.93 -1.43
N GLY A 142 8.78 15.66 -1.26
CA GLY A 142 9.26 14.80 -0.20
C GLY A 142 8.47 14.89 1.11
N THR A 143 7.38 15.66 1.18
CA THR A 143 6.46 15.64 2.32
C THR A 143 5.94 14.22 2.50
N MET A 144 6.06 13.68 3.72
CA MET A 144 5.65 12.33 4.05
C MET A 144 4.30 12.31 4.74
N TYR A 145 3.42 11.43 4.26
CA TYR A 145 2.15 11.07 4.91
C TYR A 145 2.25 9.66 5.45
N PHE A 146 1.71 9.41 6.63
CA PHE A 146 1.79 8.11 7.28
C PHE A 146 0.72 7.96 8.36
N GLY A 147 0.36 6.71 8.68
CA GLY A 147 -0.49 6.38 9.82
C GLY A 147 0.33 6.30 11.11
N SER A 148 -0.24 6.73 12.24
CA SER A 148 0.43 6.60 13.54
C SER A 148 -0.57 6.49 14.69
N ARG A 149 -0.17 5.76 15.71
CA ARG A 149 -0.90 5.63 16.98
C ARG A 149 -0.38 6.58 18.06
N ARG A 150 0.34 7.65 17.67
CA ARG A 150 0.91 8.61 18.62
C ARG A 150 -0.16 9.35 19.41
N LYS A 151 0.19 9.71 20.64
CA LYS A 151 -0.70 10.46 21.53
C LYS A 151 -1.11 11.81 20.92
N GLY A 152 -2.35 12.22 21.21
CA GLY A 152 -2.92 13.47 20.70
C GLY A 152 -3.67 13.33 19.38
N GLY A 153 -3.81 12.11 18.86
CA GLY A 153 -4.74 11.78 17.80
C GLY A 153 -6.20 11.78 18.26
N LYS A 154 -7.11 11.47 17.34
CA LYS A 154 -8.55 11.41 17.57
C LYS A 154 -9.06 10.01 17.78
N GLY A 155 -8.57 9.06 16.97
CA GLY A 155 -8.84 7.64 17.03
C GLY A 155 -7.68 6.86 17.64
N ALA A 156 -7.71 5.54 17.47
CA ALA A 156 -6.59 4.67 17.85
C ALA A 156 -5.45 4.73 16.81
N SER A 157 -5.74 5.08 15.58
CA SER A 157 -4.78 5.39 14.51
C SER A 157 -5.28 6.57 13.71
N ASP A 158 -4.42 7.55 13.48
CA ASP A 158 -4.70 8.76 12.70
C ASP A 158 -3.66 8.92 11.59
N ILE A 159 -4.00 9.68 10.56
CA ILE A 159 -3.08 10.07 9.49
C ILE A 159 -2.39 11.39 9.86
N TYR A 160 -1.08 11.38 9.70
CA TYR A 160 -0.18 12.51 9.93
C TYR A 160 0.57 12.85 8.64
N ARG A 161 1.05 14.09 8.56
CA ARG A 161 2.04 14.49 7.57
C ARG A 161 3.24 15.13 8.24
N SER A 162 4.40 15.04 7.61
CA SER A 162 5.62 15.77 7.99
C SER A 162 6.27 16.35 6.74
N ARG A 163 6.45 17.67 6.72
CA ARG A 163 7.06 18.38 5.60
C ARG A 163 8.56 18.19 5.61
N LEU A 164 9.14 18.00 4.42
CA LEU A 164 10.60 17.97 4.24
C LEU A 164 11.10 19.38 3.91
N GLU A 165 11.86 20.01 4.80
CA GLU A 165 12.40 21.34 4.61
C GLU A 165 13.90 21.32 4.89
N ASN A 166 14.70 21.77 3.92
CA ASN A 166 16.17 21.79 4.02
C ASN A 166 16.77 20.41 4.34
N GLY A 167 16.16 19.32 3.86
CA GLY A 167 16.63 17.96 4.09
C GLY A 167 16.22 17.35 5.43
N GLU A 168 15.43 18.06 6.24
CA GLU A 168 14.94 17.60 7.54
C GLU A 168 13.41 17.56 7.59
N TYR A 169 12.86 16.51 8.18
CA TYR A 169 11.43 16.42 8.45
C TYR A 169 11.03 17.33 9.60
N ARG A 170 9.95 18.09 9.42
CA ARG A 170 9.35 18.95 10.45
C ARG A 170 8.40 18.18 11.34
N THR A 171 7.99 18.76 12.46
CA THR A 171 7.02 18.16 13.38
C THR A 171 5.84 17.57 12.63
N ALA A 172 5.51 16.32 12.95
CA ALA A 172 4.37 15.64 12.32
C ALA A 172 3.05 16.30 12.74
N GLU A 173 2.25 16.66 11.75
CA GLU A 173 0.95 17.33 11.90
C GLU A 173 -0.19 16.33 11.70
N ASN A 174 -1.13 16.28 12.64
CA ASN A 174 -2.38 15.55 12.46
C ASN A 174 -3.25 16.23 11.39
N LEU A 175 -3.84 15.48 10.47
CA LEU A 175 -4.61 16.07 9.36
C LEU A 175 -5.98 16.65 9.75
N GLY A 176 -6.38 16.54 11.02
CA GLY A 176 -7.61 17.16 11.55
C GLY A 176 -8.90 16.45 11.14
N ASP A 177 -10.01 17.11 11.46
CA ASP A 177 -11.38 16.54 11.46
C ASP A 177 -11.93 16.14 10.10
N SER A 178 -11.37 16.68 9.02
CA SER A 178 -11.78 16.32 7.66
C SER A 178 -11.32 14.92 7.26
N ILE A 179 -10.26 14.44 7.88
CA ILE A 179 -9.60 13.16 7.61
C ILE A 179 -9.74 12.24 8.81
N ASN A 180 -9.23 12.66 9.96
CA ASN A 180 -9.17 11.84 11.16
C ASN A 180 -10.44 11.97 12.00
N THR A 181 -10.97 10.84 12.43
CA THR A 181 -12.21 10.72 13.20
C THR A 181 -11.95 10.06 14.56
N SER A 182 -13.00 9.72 15.29
CA SER A 182 -12.87 8.86 16.48
C SER A 182 -12.71 7.38 16.16
N GLY A 183 -12.78 7.01 14.87
CA GLY A 183 -12.48 5.67 14.37
C GLY A 183 -10.98 5.46 14.18
N ASN A 184 -10.62 4.75 13.12
CA ASN A 184 -9.23 4.56 12.73
C ASN A 184 -9.06 4.93 11.26
N GLU A 185 -8.01 5.65 10.97
CA GLU A 185 -7.57 5.97 9.63
C GLU A 185 -6.18 5.38 9.39
N PHE A 186 -6.06 4.65 8.26
CA PHE A 186 -4.87 3.86 7.92
C PHE A 186 -4.46 4.08 6.46
N GLU A 187 -3.24 3.65 6.15
CA GLU A 187 -2.73 3.45 4.80
C GLU A 187 -3.01 4.62 3.84
N PRO A 188 -2.53 5.83 4.19
CA PRO A 188 -2.70 6.98 3.33
C PRO A 188 -1.91 6.83 2.03
N PHE A 189 -2.55 7.04 0.88
CA PHE A 189 -1.90 7.33 -0.38
C PHE A 189 -2.09 8.80 -0.72
N ILE A 190 -1.01 9.58 -0.72
CA ILE A 190 -1.01 10.97 -1.16
C ILE A 190 -0.65 11.08 -2.64
N SER A 191 -1.38 11.90 -3.41
CA SER A 191 -0.96 12.23 -4.78
C SER A 191 0.34 13.03 -4.78
N ALA A 192 1.17 12.84 -5.81
CA ALA A 192 2.47 13.47 -5.93
C ALA A 192 2.43 15.02 -5.81
N ASP A 193 1.34 15.62 -6.28
CA ASP A 193 1.05 17.06 -6.26
C ASP A 193 0.23 17.53 -5.04
N GLU A 194 0.04 16.65 -4.04
CA GLU A 194 -0.72 16.90 -2.81
C GLU A 194 -2.20 17.31 -3.04
N LYS A 195 -2.80 16.96 -4.19
CA LYS A 195 -4.19 17.36 -4.51
C LYS A 195 -5.26 16.46 -3.94
N PHE A 196 -4.96 15.19 -3.74
CA PHE A 196 -5.90 14.25 -3.13
C PHE A 196 -5.19 13.21 -2.28
N LEU A 197 -5.91 12.73 -1.29
CA LEU A 197 -5.52 11.66 -0.37
C LEU A 197 -6.55 10.56 -0.45
N ILE A 198 -6.11 9.32 -0.77
CA ILE A 198 -6.93 8.11 -0.63
C ILE A 198 -6.43 7.37 0.62
N PHE A 199 -7.33 6.89 1.44
CA PHE A 199 -6.94 6.21 2.68
C PHE A 199 -8.01 5.19 3.08
N MET A 200 -7.62 4.27 3.92
CA MET A 200 -8.51 3.30 4.55
C MET A 200 -9.01 3.83 5.88
N ALA A 201 -10.30 3.67 6.16
CA ALA A 201 -10.86 4.02 7.45
C ALA A 201 -11.88 3.02 7.95
N THR A 202 -11.97 2.90 9.28
CA THR A 202 -13.00 2.11 9.96
C THR A 202 -13.74 2.98 10.96
N PRO A 203 -15.08 2.78 11.12
CA PRO A 203 -15.85 3.52 12.12
C PRO A 203 -15.56 3.07 13.56
N SER A 204 -14.80 2.00 13.75
CA SER A 204 -14.49 1.39 15.05
C SER A 204 -13.07 0.80 15.02
N GLU A 205 -12.63 0.23 16.14
CA GLU A 205 -11.34 -0.45 16.24
C GLU A 205 -11.26 -1.77 15.43
N SER A 206 -12.39 -2.30 14.94
CA SER A 206 -12.41 -3.49 14.09
C SER A 206 -12.02 -3.15 12.66
N LEU A 207 -11.13 -3.93 12.07
CA LEU A 207 -10.74 -3.84 10.66
C LEU A 207 -11.74 -4.51 9.71
N ASP A 208 -12.73 -5.24 10.24
CA ASP A 208 -13.65 -6.05 9.43
C ASP A 208 -14.57 -5.25 8.51
N GLN A 209 -14.58 -3.93 8.63
CA GLN A 209 -15.41 -3.00 7.85
C GLN A 209 -14.59 -1.81 7.34
N ALA A 210 -13.33 -2.04 7.04
CA ALA A 210 -12.49 -0.99 6.48
C ALA A 210 -12.84 -0.72 5.02
N ASP A 211 -13.03 0.54 4.69
CA ASP A 211 -13.34 1.03 3.37
C ASP A 211 -12.34 2.10 2.94
N PHE A 212 -12.20 2.30 1.63
CA PHE A 212 -11.48 3.45 1.09
C PHE A 212 -12.31 4.71 1.12
N PHE A 213 -11.63 5.79 1.48
CA PHE A 213 -12.12 7.16 1.41
C PHE A 213 -11.16 8.01 0.58
N ILE A 214 -11.69 9.08 0.00
CA ILE A 214 -10.89 10.09 -0.72
C ILE A 214 -11.22 11.48 -0.17
N SER A 215 -10.19 12.31 -0.02
CA SER A 215 -10.31 13.72 0.29
C SER A 215 -9.47 14.55 -0.68
N TYR A 216 -9.90 15.76 -0.97
CA TYR A 216 -9.23 16.69 -1.88
C TYR A 216 -8.64 17.86 -1.12
N ASN A 217 -7.44 18.26 -1.51
CA ASN A 217 -6.77 19.44 -0.95
C ASN A 217 -7.22 20.68 -1.74
N GLU A 218 -7.90 21.58 -1.06
CA GLU A 218 -8.33 22.88 -1.60
C GLU A 218 -7.57 24.00 -0.90
N ASN A 219 -6.46 24.43 -1.51
CA ASN A 219 -5.61 25.50 -0.98
C ASN A 219 -5.06 25.24 0.44
N GLY A 220 -4.62 24.02 0.70
CA GLY A 220 -4.05 23.62 1.99
C GLY A 220 -5.07 23.05 2.99
N ASN A 221 -6.36 23.07 2.64
CA ASN A 221 -7.44 22.53 3.47
C ASN A 221 -7.99 21.24 2.86
N TRP A 222 -8.08 20.19 3.65
CA TRP A 222 -8.68 18.92 3.24
C TRP A 222 -10.20 19.03 3.25
N SER A 223 -10.85 18.63 2.15
CA SER A 223 -12.29 18.44 2.09
C SER A 223 -12.72 17.31 3.03
N LYS A 224 -14.01 17.32 3.43
CA LYS A 224 -14.56 16.14 4.11
C LYS A 224 -14.36 14.89 3.24
N ALA A 225 -13.86 13.80 3.84
CA ALA A 225 -13.62 12.56 3.15
C ALA A 225 -14.91 11.93 2.61
N LEU A 226 -14.84 11.40 1.39
CA LEU A 226 -15.93 10.72 0.70
C LEU A 226 -15.58 9.24 0.60
N LYS A 227 -16.50 8.36 1.00
CA LYS A 227 -16.35 6.92 0.81
C LYS A 227 -16.32 6.61 -0.69
N LEU A 228 -15.38 5.77 -1.14
CA LEU A 228 -15.36 5.33 -2.53
C LEU A 228 -16.58 4.43 -2.82
N PRO A 229 -17.17 4.55 -4.02
CA PRO A 229 -18.28 3.67 -4.43
C PRO A 229 -17.79 2.27 -4.81
N GLU A 230 -18.71 1.33 -4.98
CA GLU A 230 -18.44 0.10 -5.72
C GLU A 230 -17.99 0.44 -7.16
N PRO A 231 -17.09 -0.33 -7.74
CA PRO A 231 -16.48 -1.56 -7.24
C PRO A 231 -15.15 -1.35 -6.49
N PHE A 232 -14.81 -0.12 -6.12
CA PHE A 232 -13.54 0.22 -5.42
C PHE A 232 -13.59 -0.21 -3.96
N ASN A 233 -14.73 -0.07 -3.31
CA ASN A 233 -15.08 -0.78 -2.08
C ASN A 233 -15.98 -1.97 -2.39
N SER A 234 -15.96 -2.99 -1.55
CA SER A 234 -16.79 -4.18 -1.66
C SER A 234 -17.23 -4.66 -0.25
N PRO A 235 -18.01 -5.75 -0.12
CA PRO A 235 -18.37 -6.29 1.19
C PRO A 235 -17.22 -6.87 2.02
N VAL A 236 -16.01 -6.92 1.47
CA VAL A 236 -14.78 -7.36 2.14
C VAL A 236 -13.83 -6.17 2.32
N THR A 237 -12.67 -6.40 2.95
CA THR A 237 -11.69 -5.35 3.19
C THR A 237 -10.86 -5.08 1.94
N GLU A 238 -10.76 -3.81 1.57
CA GLU A 238 -9.79 -3.26 0.63
C GLU A 238 -8.74 -2.47 1.40
N PHE A 239 -7.47 -2.59 0.96
CA PHE A 239 -6.35 -1.92 1.59
C PHE A 239 -5.20 -1.67 0.60
N SER A 240 -4.16 -0.94 1.05
CA SER A 240 -2.97 -0.60 0.26
C SER A 240 -3.26 0.18 -1.03
N PRO A 241 -3.99 1.32 -0.96
CA PRO A 241 -4.31 2.11 -2.14
C PRO A 241 -3.03 2.71 -2.74
N LYS A 242 -2.87 2.62 -4.07
CA LYS A 242 -1.76 3.24 -4.81
C LYS A 242 -2.27 3.74 -6.17
N VAL A 243 -1.89 4.94 -6.55
CA VAL A 243 -2.02 5.39 -7.94
C VAL A 243 -0.63 5.38 -8.57
N THR A 244 -0.54 4.89 -9.80
CA THR A 244 0.74 4.85 -10.52
C THR A 244 1.30 6.27 -10.72
N HIS A 245 2.62 6.39 -10.81
CA HIS A 245 3.29 7.69 -10.93
C HIS A 245 2.83 8.53 -12.14
N ASP A 246 2.37 7.88 -13.20
CA ASP A 246 1.78 8.55 -14.38
C ASP A 246 0.28 8.87 -14.24
N GLY A 247 -0.32 8.55 -13.09
CA GLY A 247 -1.72 8.82 -12.80
C GLY A 247 -2.73 8.00 -13.60
N LYS A 248 -2.30 6.91 -14.25
CA LYS A 248 -3.17 6.11 -15.12
C LYS A 248 -3.99 5.07 -14.39
N TYR A 249 -3.38 4.37 -13.45
CA TYR A 249 -4.00 3.21 -12.80
C TYR A 249 -4.06 3.39 -11.30
N PHE A 250 -5.15 2.90 -10.74
CA PHE A 250 -5.34 2.68 -9.31
C PHE A 250 -5.09 1.21 -9.00
N PHE A 251 -4.20 0.95 -8.07
CA PHE A 251 -3.90 -0.35 -7.52
C PHE A 251 -4.36 -0.42 -6.08
N PHE A 252 -4.81 -1.57 -5.66
CA PHE A 252 -5.15 -1.84 -4.27
C PHE A 252 -5.09 -3.34 -3.99
N SER A 253 -5.11 -3.70 -2.73
CA SER A 253 -5.15 -5.07 -2.27
C SER A 253 -6.56 -5.40 -1.77
N SER A 254 -7.05 -6.62 -2.04
CA SER A 254 -8.36 -7.07 -1.58
C SER A 254 -8.41 -8.57 -1.43
N ASN A 255 -9.14 -9.05 -0.43
CA ASN A 255 -9.41 -10.46 -0.23
C ASN A 255 -10.78 -10.89 -0.81
N ARG A 256 -11.27 -10.16 -1.83
CA ARG A 256 -12.49 -10.55 -2.55
C ARG A 256 -12.30 -11.89 -3.26
N ASN A 257 -13.29 -12.76 -3.14
CA ASN A 257 -13.31 -13.99 -3.91
C ASN A 257 -13.84 -13.68 -5.32
N SER A 258 -12.96 -13.78 -6.32
CA SER A 258 -13.27 -13.50 -7.73
C SER A 258 -13.33 -14.76 -8.58
N GLN A 259 -13.25 -15.95 -7.96
CA GLN A 259 -13.36 -17.21 -8.68
C GLN A 259 -14.80 -17.49 -9.11
N PRO A 260 -15.00 -18.16 -10.27
CA PRO A 260 -16.32 -18.51 -10.73
C PRO A 260 -17.02 -19.47 -9.77
N GLU A 261 -18.34 -19.37 -9.71
CA GLU A 261 -19.16 -20.33 -8.97
C GLU A 261 -18.98 -21.77 -9.48
N ILE A 262 -18.91 -22.70 -8.55
CA ILE A 262 -18.78 -24.12 -8.85
C ILE A 262 -20.18 -24.70 -9.03
N ASN A 263 -20.53 -25.02 -10.27
CA ASN A 263 -21.84 -25.59 -10.65
C ASN A 263 -21.79 -27.06 -11.02
N LYS A 264 -20.64 -27.71 -10.83
CA LYS A 264 -20.43 -29.15 -11.07
C LYS A 264 -19.47 -29.74 -10.03
N GLN A 265 -19.50 -31.07 -9.87
CA GLN A 265 -18.49 -31.72 -9.04
C GLN A 265 -17.09 -31.55 -9.65
N GLU A 266 -16.15 -31.03 -8.85
CA GLU A 266 -14.73 -30.88 -9.22
C GLU A 266 -13.98 -32.19 -8.99
N THR A 267 -12.99 -32.46 -9.82
CA THR A 267 -11.94 -33.43 -9.49
C THR A 267 -11.00 -32.86 -8.43
N THR A 268 -10.26 -33.72 -7.74
CA THR A 268 -9.24 -33.29 -6.76
C THR A 268 -8.23 -32.34 -7.40
N ALA A 269 -7.81 -32.56 -8.63
CA ALA A 269 -6.86 -31.72 -9.35
C ALA A 269 -7.43 -30.31 -9.63
N GLU A 270 -8.69 -30.21 -10.08
CA GLU A 270 -9.38 -28.93 -10.29
C GLU A 270 -9.52 -28.15 -8.99
N MET A 271 -9.99 -28.80 -7.92
CA MET A 271 -10.08 -28.19 -6.59
C MET A 271 -8.72 -27.68 -6.10
N MET A 272 -7.66 -28.50 -6.16
CA MET A 272 -6.33 -28.11 -5.70
C MET A 272 -5.74 -26.97 -6.54
N LYS A 273 -6.02 -26.92 -7.84
CA LYS A 273 -5.65 -25.79 -8.70
C LYS A 273 -6.37 -24.52 -8.26
N ARG A 274 -7.68 -24.60 -8.03
CA ARG A 274 -8.51 -23.46 -7.64
C ARG A 274 -8.07 -22.85 -6.31
N ILE A 275 -7.92 -23.64 -5.26
CA ILE A 275 -7.53 -23.14 -3.93
C ILE A 275 -6.08 -22.59 -3.88
N ARG A 276 -5.26 -22.91 -4.90
CA ARG A 276 -3.87 -22.45 -5.03
C ARG A 276 -3.68 -21.37 -6.10
N SER A 277 -4.77 -20.80 -6.60
CA SER A 277 -4.72 -19.73 -7.59
C SER A 277 -5.27 -18.43 -7.02
N ALA A 278 -4.94 -17.32 -7.65
CA ALA A 278 -5.45 -16.00 -7.31
C ALA A 278 -7.00 -15.98 -7.31
N GLY A 279 -7.58 -15.05 -6.57
CA GLY A 279 -9.03 -14.91 -6.41
C GLY A 279 -9.66 -15.92 -5.48
N ASN A 280 -8.89 -16.66 -4.71
CA ASN A 280 -9.36 -17.73 -3.81
C ASN A 280 -9.92 -17.20 -2.45
N GLY A 281 -10.00 -15.88 -2.28
CA GLY A 281 -10.43 -15.24 -1.03
C GLY A 281 -9.27 -14.90 -0.07
N LEU A 282 -8.03 -15.28 -0.40
CA LEU A 282 -6.84 -14.65 0.15
C LEU A 282 -6.59 -13.32 -0.57
N CYS A 283 -5.66 -12.54 -0.07
CA CYS A 283 -5.43 -11.23 -0.65
C CYS A 283 -4.70 -11.30 -1.99
N ASP A 284 -5.21 -10.55 -2.96
CA ASP A 284 -4.59 -10.30 -4.24
C ASP A 284 -4.44 -8.81 -4.52
N ILE A 285 -3.51 -8.47 -5.43
CA ILE A 285 -3.34 -7.11 -5.94
C ILE A 285 -4.27 -6.91 -7.14
N TYR A 286 -5.08 -5.86 -7.09
CA TYR A 286 -6.00 -5.46 -8.15
C TYR A 286 -5.53 -4.20 -8.86
N GLN A 287 -5.87 -4.09 -10.13
CA GLN A 287 -5.62 -2.96 -11.02
C GLN A 287 -6.92 -2.49 -11.68
N VAL A 288 -7.10 -1.18 -11.77
CA VAL A 288 -8.20 -0.54 -12.50
C VAL A 288 -7.73 0.80 -13.05
N ASP A 289 -8.37 1.31 -14.11
CA ASP A 289 -8.08 2.65 -14.61
C ASP A 289 -8.44 3.69 -13.54
N PHE A 290 -7.52 4.61 -13.26
CA PHE A 290 -7.79 5.68 -12.28
C PHE A 290 -8.89 6.64 -12.79
N SER A 291 -9.07 6.76 -14.11
CA SER A 291 -10.18 7.48 -14.72
C SER A 291 -11.54 6.86 -14.37
N ALA A 292 -11.63 5.54 -14.23
CA ALA A 292 -12.88 4.87 -13.80
C ALA A 292 -13.28 5.32 -12.40
N LEU A 293 -12.32 5.42 -11.46
CA LEU A 293 -12.59 5.96 -10.12
C LEU A 293 -13.03 7.43 -10.17
N LYS A 294 -12.34 8.28 -10.95
CA LYS A 294 -12.74 9.68 -11.10
C LYS A 294 -14.15 9.84 -11.66
N ASN A 295 -14.48 9.04 -12.67
CA ASN A 295 -15.82 9.05 -13.27
C ASN A 295 -16.90 8.62 -12.27
N ALA A 296 -16.65 7.57 -11.48
CA ALA A 296 -17.55 7.09 -10.44
C ALA A 296 -17.81 8.15 -9.34
N LEU A 297 -16.84 9.03 -9.10
CA LEU A 297 -16.94 10.15 -8.17
C LEU A 297 -17.52 11.44 -8.80
N GLY A 298 -17.87 11.42 -10.10
CA GLY A 298 -18.34 12.60 -10.83
C GLY A 298 -17.29 13.69 -11.01
N LYS A 299 -16.01 13.31 -10.99
CA LYS A 299 -14.84 14.20 -11.15
C LYS A 299 -14.17 13.89 -12.49
N ASN A 300 -14.45 14.67 -13.52
CA ASN A 300 -13.80 14.61 -14.85
C ASN A 300 -12.51 15.45 -14.89
#